data_983603325c7e78c0132f571c51a61a72
#
_entry.id   983603325c7e78c0132f571c51a61a72
#
_cell.length_a   1.000
_cell.length_b   1.000
_cell.length_c   1.000
_cell.angle_alpha   90.00
_cell.angle_beta   90.00
_cell.angle_gamma   90.00
#
_symmetry.space_group_name_H-M   'P 1'
#
loop_
_entity.id
_entity.type
_entity.pdbx_description
1 polymer ?
#
loop_
_entity_poly.entity_id
_entity_poly.type
_entity_poly.pdbx_seq_one_letter_code
_entity_poly.pdbx_strand_id
1 'polypeptide(L)' 'MKKIEIACFNLESALIAQNAGADRVELCADMSVGGTTSTIEIIQQAREHLTIDLYVMIRPRGGNF' A
#
# COMPACT_ATOMS: atom_id res chain seq x y z
N MET A 1 16.51 -14.95 10.34
CA MET A 1 16.64 -13.92 9.34
C MET A 1 15.53 -12.91 9.45
N LYS A 2 15.85 -11.64 9.42
CA LYS A 2 14.84 -10.62 9.57
C LYS A 2 14.27 -10.22 8.24
N LYS A 3 12.98 -10.00 8.24
CA LYS A 3 12.31 -9.48 7.05
C LYS A 3 12.03 -8.00 7.25
N ILE A 4 12.20 -7.26 6.20
CA ILE A 4 11.96 -5.83 6.23
C ILE A 4 10.58 -5.56 5.66
N GLU A 5 9.75 -4.97 6.48
CA GLU A 5 8.40 -4.59 6.09
C GLU A 5 8.30 -3.08 6.17
N ILE A 6 7.80 -2.46 5.11
CA ILE A 6 7.69 -1.01 5.06
C ILE A 6 6.24 -0.65 4.80
N ALA A 7 5.71 0.24 5.65
CA ALA A 7 4.36 0.72 5.47
C ALA A 7 4.37 1.87 4.47
N CYS A 8 3.48 1.81 3.51
CA CYS A 8 3.42 2.80 2.45
C CYS A 8 2.00 3.32 2.31
N PHE A 9 1.88 4.54 1.86
CA PHE A 9 0.59 5.18 1.75
C PHE A 9 0.19 5.48 0.30
N ASN A 10 1.04 5.14 -0.63
CA ASN A 10 0.71 5.28 -2.04
C ASN A 10 1.57 4.31 -2.85
N LEU A 11 1.24 4.20 -4.11
CA LEU A 11 1.93 3.26 -4.98
C LEU A 11 3.40 3.63 -5.16
N GLU A 12 3.67 4.90 -5.29
CA GLU A 12 5.04 5.34 -5.52
C GLU A 12 5.94 4.94 -4.36
N SER A 13 5.47 5.14 -3.12
CA SER A 13 6.24 4.75 -1.96
C SER A 13 6.47 3.25 -1.92
N ALA A 14 5.47 2.48 -2.34
CA ALA A 14 5.61 1.04 -2.34
C ALA A 14 6.67 0.58 -3.34
N LEU A 15 6.72 1.21 -4.50
CA LEU A 15 7.72 0.86 -5.49
C LEU A 15 9.12 1.25 -5.02
N ILE A 16 9.24 2.38 -4.36
CA ILE A 16 10.51 2.80 -3.81
C ILE A 16 10.96 1.81 -2.73
N ALA A 17 10.05 1.38 -1.88
CA ALA A 17 10.38 0.42 -0.84
C ALA A 17 10.86 -0.90 -1.45
N GLN A 18 10.20 -1.36 -2.50
CA GLN A 18 10.62 -2.58 -3.15
C GLN A 18 12.03 -2.43 -3.73
N ASN A 19 12.29 -1.31 -4.39
CA ASN A 19 13.60 -1.08 -4.98
C ASN A 19 14.68 -0.94 -3.92
N ALA A 20 14.31 -0.52 -2.73
CA ALA A 20 15.27 -0.38 -1.64
C ALA A 20 15.54 -1.70 -0.93
N GLY A 21 14.88 -2.77 -1.32
CA GLY A 21 15.18 -4.06 -0.74
C GLY A 21 14.20 -4.56 0.30
N ALA A 22 13.04 -3.97 0.39
CA ALA A 22 12.06 -4.46 1.33
C ALA A 22 11.61 -5.86 0.94
N ASP A 23 11.31 -6.67 1.94
CA ASP A 23 10.80 -8.02 1.70
C ASP A 23 9.30 -8.00 1.53
N ARG A 24 8.66 -7.01 2.09
CA ARG A 24 7.21 -6.94 2.09
C ARG A 24 6.78 -5.48 2.23
N VAL A 25 5.66 -5.16 1.62
CA VAL A 25 5.11 -3.81 1.70
C VAL A 25 3.71 -3.90 2.28
N GLU A 26 3.41 -3.02 3.22
CA GLU A 26 2.07 -2.87 3.73
C GLU A 26 1.48 -1.58 3.16
N LEU A 27 0.51 -1.71 2.30
CA LEU A 27 -0.10 -0.56 1.67
C LEU A 27 -1.30 -0.12 2.48
N CYS A 28 -1.21 1.05 3.07
CA CYS A 28 -2.27 1.60 3.88
C CYS A 28 -3.09 2.56 3.05
N ALA A 29 -4.38 2.33 3.00
CA ALA A 29 -5.27 3.16 2.19
C ALA A 29 -6.48 3.54 3.00
N ASP A 30 -6.93 4.77 2.83
CA ASP A 30 -8.13 5.24 3.48
C ASP A 30 -9.31 5.03 2.57
N MET A 31 -10.42 4.68 3.18
CA MET A 31 -11.66 4.63 2.43
C MET A 31 -12.21 6.02 2.15
N SER A 32 -11.60 7.02 2.72
CA SER A 32 -12.07 8.36 2.47
C SER A 32 -11.88 8.69 1.02
N VAL A 33 -12.81 9.42 0.52
CA VAL A 33 -12.75 9.69 -0.82
C VAL A 33 -12.50 11.06 -1.12
N GLY A 34 -11.69 11.45 -1.58
CA GLY A 34 -11.46 12.75 -1.96
C GLY A 34 -10.66 12.76 -3.21
N GLY A 35 -10.21 11.67 -3.62
CA GLY A 35 -9.35 11.61 -4.74
C GLY A 35 -10.03 11.14 -5.99
N THR A 36 -9.36 11.25 -7.10
CA THR A 36 -9.89 10.77 -8.36
C THR A 36 -9.60 9.32 -8.59
N THR A 37 -8.64 8.77 -7.87
CA THR A 37 -8.25 7.38 -8.05
C THR A 37 -8.88 6.53 -6.97
N SER A 38 -9.53 5.47 -7.35
CA SER A 38 -10.18 4.63 -6.37
C SER A 38 -9.14 3.78 -5.65
N THR A 39 -9.47 3.41 -4.44
CA THR A 39 -8.60 2.55 -3.64
C THR A 39 -8.36 1.23 -4.34
N ILE A 40 -9.38 0.69 -4.99
CA ILE A 40 -9.24 -0.59 -5.67
C ILE A 40 -8.25 -0.49 -6.82
N GLU A 41 -8.28 0.61 -7.54
CA GLU A 41 -7.32 0.80 -8.63
C GLU A 41 -5.90 0.87 -8.13
N ILE A 42 -5.69 1.55 -7.02
CA ILE A 42 -4.35 1.63 -6.43
C ILE A 42 -3.87 0.25 -6.03
N ILE A 43 -4.73 -0.55 -5.43
CA ILE A 43 -4.37 -1.89 -5.03
C ILE A 43 -4.02 -2.74 -6.24
N GLN A 44 -4.81 -2.64 -7.30
CA GLN A 44 -4.54 -3.41 -8.50
C GLN A 44 -3.21 -3.03 -9.13
N GLN A 45 -2.93 -1.74 -9.19
CA GLN A 45 -1.67 -1.29 -9.75
C GLN A 45 -0.49 -1.74 -8.89
N ALA A 46 -0.66 -1.71 -7.58
CA ALA A 46 0.40 -2.17 -6.70
C ALA A 46 0.68 -3.66 -6.94
N ARG A 47 -0.35 -4.46 -7.07
CA ARG A 47 -0.15 -5.88 -7.30
C ARG A 47 0.51 -6.15 -8.64
N GLU A 48 0.23 -5.33 -9.63
CA GLU A 48 0.82 -5.52 -10.95
C GLU A 48 2.29 -5.14 -10.98
N HIS A 49 2.68 -4.16 -10.18
CA HIS A 49 4.03 -3.65 -10.24
C HIS A 49 4.94 -4.22 -9.16
N LEU A 50 4.39 -4.73 -8.09
CA LEU A 50 5.19 -5.26 -7.01
C LEU A 50 5.41 -6.75 -7.19
N THR A 51 6.63 -7.18 -6.96
CA THR A 51 6.95 -8.60 -7.01
C THR A 51 7.14 -9.19 -5.62
N ILE A 52 7.21 -8.34 -4.61
CA ILE A 52 7.33 -8.81 -3.23
C ILE A 52 5.94 -8.90 -2.62
N ASP A 53 5.88 -9.43 -1.42
CA ASP A 53 4.60 -9.60 -0.73
C ASP A 53 3.94 -8.26 -0.50
N LEU A 54 2.67 -8.20 -0.78
CA LEU A 54 1.88 -7.00 -0.60
C LEU A 54 0.73 -7.28 0.37
N TYR A 55 0.70 -6.52 1.44
CA TYR A 55 -0.40 -6.58 2.40
C TYR A 55 -1.15 -5.27 2.29
N VAL A 56 -2.46 -5.34 2.25
CA VAL A 56 -3.28 -4.15 2.12
C VAL A 56 -4.06 -3.93 3.40
N MET A 57 -3.99 -2.72 3.91
CA MET A 57 -4.73 -2.35 5.09
C MET A 57 -5.63 -1.17 4.73
N ILE A 58 -6.92 -1.36 4.82
CA ILE A 58 -7.88 -0.33 4.47
C ILE A 58 -8.50 0.23 5.74
N ARG A 59 -8.44 1.53 5.89
CA ARG A 59 -9.00 2.21 7.04
C ARG A 59 -10.33 2.80 6.68
N PRO A 60 -11.36 2.54 7.46
CA PRO A 60 -12.63 3.19 7.21
C PRO A 60 -12.50 4.65 7.56
N ARG A 61 -13.21 5.45 6.81
CA ARG A 61 -13.18 6.85 7.05
C ARG A 61 -14.03 7.21 8.26
N GLY A 62 -13.67 8.30 8.87
CA GLY A 62 -14.51 8.86 9.87
C GLY A 62 -14.28 8.38 11.24
N GLY A 63 -13.56 7.51 11.43
CA GLY A 63 -13.01 7.15 12.67
C GLY A 63 -13.74 7.39 13.95
N ASN A 64 -14.99 7.41 13.95
CA ASN A 64 -15.70 7.59 15.16
C ASN A 64 -16.11 6.27 15.69
N PHE A 65 -15.22 5.51 16.02
CA PHE A 65 -15.51 4.16 16.50
C PHE A 65 -15.45 4.07 17.98
#